data_6013c435c0083c3563cc1521661326cd
#
_entry.id   6013c435c0083c3563cc1521661326cd
#
_cell.length_a   1.000
_cell.length_b   1.000
_cell.length_c   1.000
_cell.angle_alpha   90.00
_cell.angle_beta   90.00
_cell.angle_gamma   90.00
#
_symmetry.space_group_name_H-M   'P 1'
#
loop_
_entity.id
_entity.type
_entity.pdbx_description
1 polymer ?
#
loop_
_entity_poly.entity_id
_entity_poly.type
_entity_poly.pdbx_seq_one_letter_code
_entity_poly.pdbx_strand_id
1 'polypeptide(L)'
;ESRLKSHPITKERSVSLELKEIKNEGIFYLPVDHQDCTQKSDVEAKIIKDYCSKILGKNYTEDKQKKKIAIDDIMMVAPFNMQVNNLKKILNKKEARIGTIDKFQGQESKVVFISMTSSDPENLPRHKEFFFSRNRLNVAISRAQCVAVILFNPKLLLADCQKINEIRLVNNFCKLLKYKI
;
A
#
# COMPACT_ATOMS: atom_id res chain seq x y z
N GLU A 1 -20.84 6.56 17.04
CA GLU A 1 -19.53 6.28 16.45
C GLU A 1 -19.16 7.41 15.51
N SER A 2 -18.20 8.25 15.93
CA SER A 2 -17.70 9.36 15.11
C SER A 2 -16.91 8.80 13.93
N ARG A 3 -17.51 8.78 12.73
CA ARG A 3 -16.78 8.48 11.50
C ARG A 3 -15.84 9.65 11.20
N LEU A 4 -14.56 9.34 10.97
CA LEU A 4 -13.62 10.30 10.43
C LEU A 4 -14.18 10.83 9.10
N LYS A 5 -14.39 12.15 9.03
CA LYS A 5 -14.78 12.83 7.79
C LYS A 5 -13.53 13.33 7.10
N SER A 6 -13.48 13.20 5.77
CA SER A 6 -12.40 13.79 4.99
C SER A 6 -12.40 15.31 5.14
N HIS A 7 -11.21 15.90 5.30
CA HIS A 7 -11.08 17.35 5.33
C HIS A 7 -11.48 17.96 3.97
N PRO A 8 -12.17 19.11 3.92
CA PRO A 8 -12.61 19.72 2.64
C PRO A 8 -11.50 19.88 1.60
N ILE A 9 -10.29 20.17 2.01
CA ILE A 9 -9.11 20.33 1.13
C ILE A 9 -8.78 19.05 0.33
N THR A 10 -9.18 17.88 0.82
CA THR A 10 -8.96 16.60 0.10
C THR A 10 -9.79 16.50 -1.16
N LYS A 11 -10.89 17.24 -1.27
CA LYS A 11 -11.77 17.28 -2.46
C LYS A 11 -11.14 18.04 -3.63
N GLU A 12 -10.13 18.85 -3.38
CA GLU A 12 -9.42 19.64 -4.41
C GLU A 12 -8.20 18.89 -4.97
N ARG A 13 -7.90 17.70 -4.43
CA ARG A 13 -6.78 16.86 -4.85
C ARG A 13 -7.29 15.67 -5.64
N SER A 14 -6.78 15.49 -6.84
CA SER A 14 -7.11 14.34 -7.68
C SER A 14 -5.93 13.94 -8.55
N VAL A 15 -5.84 12.66 -8.87
CA VAL A 15 -4.88 12.12 -9.85
C VAL A 15 -5.66 11.60 -11.07
N SER A 16 -5.08 11.67 -12.26
CA SER A 16 -5.66 11.11 -13.48
C SER A 16 -4.78 9.94 -13.95
N LEU A 17 -4.99 8.76 -13.36
CA LEU A 17 -4.12 7.60 -13.58
C LEU A 17 -4.43 6.85 -14.87
N GLU A 18 -5.69 6.86 -15.32
CA GLU A 18 -6.15 6.14 -16.53
C GLU A 18 -5.82 4.64 -16.50
N LEU A 19 -5.94 4.02 -15.32
CA LEU A 19 -5.71 2.60 -15.09
C LEU A 19 -7.05 1.88 -14.95
N LYS A 20 -7.15 0.65 -15.47
CA LYS A 20 -8.39 -0.14 -15.40
C LYS A 20 -8.75 -0.56 -13.97
N GLU A 21 -7.73 -0.97 -13.20
CA GLU A 21 -7.92 -1.55 -11.86
C GLU A 21 -7.87 -0.51 -10.74
N ILE A 22 -7.28 0.66 -10.99
CA ILE A 22 -7.06 1.70 -9.97
C ILE A 22 -7.74 2.99 -10.45
N LYS A 23 -8.74 3.44 -9.72
CA LYS A 23 -9.40 4.74 -9.96
C LYS A 23 -8.51 5.90 -9.50
N ASN A 24 -8.96 7.10 -9.75
CA ASN A 24 -8.22 8.33 -9.49
C ASN A 24 -8.16 8.73 -8.01
N GLU A 25 -8.94 8.07 -7.15
CA GLU A 25 -8.97 8.30 -5.70
C GLU A 25 -9.42 7.06 -4.96
N GLY A 26 -8.97 6.91 -3.71
CA GLY A 26 -9.42 5.86 -2.80
C GLY A 26 -8.37 4.80 -2.47
N ILE A 27 -8.86 3.70 -1.91
CA ILE A 27 -8.04 2.56 -1.49
C ILE A 27 -8.33 1.38 -2.41
N PHE A 28 -7.28 0.82 -3.00
CA PHE A 28 -7.37 -0.29 -3.94
C PHE A 28 -6.61 -1.50 -3.42
N TYR A 29 -7.12 -2.67 -3.75
CA TYR A 29 -6.57 -3.95 -3.35
C TYR A 29 -6.22 -4.74 -4.60
N LEU A 30 -4.94 -5.04 -4.76
CA LEU A 30 -4.42 -5.87 -5.83
C LEU A 30 -4.04 -7.24 -5.27
N PRO A 31 -4.87 -8.27 -5.48
CA PRO A 31 -4.48 -9.64 -5.17
C PRO A 31 -3.33 -10.06 -6.08
N VAL A 32 -2.26 -10.57 -5.49
CA VAL A 32 -1.06 -11.02 -6.19
C VAL A 32 -0.77 -12.45 -5.79
N ASP A 33 -0.88 -13.37 -6.74
CA ASP A 33 -0.53 -14.75 -6.48
C ASP A 33 0.99 -14.93 -6.58
N HIS A 34 1.60 -15.40 -5.49
CA HIS A 34 3.01 -15.78 -5.41
C HIS A 34 3.18 -16.84 -4.32
N GLN A 35 4.28 -17.59 -4.37
CA GLN A 35 4.56 -18.69 -3.45
C GLN A 35 5.93 -18.46 -2.80
N ASP A 36 6.13 -19.11 -1.64
CA ASP A 36 7.40 -19.15 -0.90
C ASP A 36 7.98 -17.78 -0.56
N CYS A 37 7.13 -16.77 -0.46
CA CYS A 37 7.51 -15.42 -0.07
C CYS A 37 7.21 -15.19 1.41
N THR A 38 8.23 -14.76 2.16
CA THR A 38 8.10 -14.40 3.58
C THR A 38 8.35 -12.92 3.81
N GLN A 39 9.60 -12.47 3.74
CA GLN A 39 10.00 -11.07 3.95
C GLN A 39 10.28 -10.31 2.65
N LYS A 40 10.19 -10.99 1.50
CA LYS A 40 10.49 -10.46 0.19
C LYS A 40 9.61 -11.12 -0.87
N SER A 41 9.09 -10.31 -1.79
CA SER A 41 8.34 -10.77 -2.98
C SER A 41 8.84 -9.99 -4.20
N ASP A 42 9.49 -10.72 -5.11
CA ASP A 42 9.93 -10.14 -6.39
C ASP A 42 8.73 -9.86 -7.29
N VAL A 43 7.66 -10.64 -7.15
CA VAL A 43 6.43 -10.49 -7.93
C VAL A 43 5.77 -9.16 -7.59
N GLU A 44 5.50 -8.90 -6.29
CA GLU A 44 4.92 -7.62 -5.88
C GLU A 44 5.82 -6.43 -6.26
N ALA A 45 7.14 -6.56 -6.12
CA ALA A 45 8.06 -5.48 -6.47
C ALA A 45 8.06 -5.16 -7.97
N LYS A 46 7.96 -6.17 -8.84
CA LYS A 46 7.84 -5.99 -10.30
C LYS A 46 6.51 -5.33 -10.68
N ILE A 47 5.42 -5.75 -10.05
CA ILE A 47 4.09 -5.15 -10.26
C ILE A 47 4.11 -3.66 -9.85
N ILE A 48 4.68 -3.34 -8.68
CA ILE A 48 4.82 -1.95 -8.24
C ILE A 48 5.65 -1.15 -9.24
N LYS A 49 6.77 -1.69 -9.74
CA LYS A 49 7.59 -1.02 -10.78
C LYS A 49 6.78 -0.74 -12.05
N ASP A 50 5.98 -1.70 -12.50
CA ASP A 50 5.14 -1.55 -13.70
C ASP A 50 4.10 -0.43 -13.49
N TYR A 51 3.39 -0.44 -12.35
CA TYR A 51 2.44 0.63 -12.02
C TYR A 51 3.13 2.00 -11.89
N CYS A 52 4.29 2.07 -11.26
CA CYS A 52 5.06 3.31 -11.19
C CYS A 52 5.39 3.84 -12.59
N SER A 53 5.80 2.97 -13.51
CA SER A 53 6.12 3.36 -14.89
C SER A 53 4.89 3.88 -15.64
N LYS A 54 3.71 3.32 -15.39
CA LYS A 54 2.44 3.76 -15.98
C LYS A 54 1.92 5.07 -15.39
N ILE A 55 2.22 5.35 -14.12
CA ILE A 55 1.74 6.52 -13.38
C ILE A 55 2.63 7.73 -13.58
N LEU A 56 3.94 7.53 -13.74
CA LEU A 56 4.90 8.62 -13.96
C LEU A 56 4.51 9.48 -15.17
N GLY A 57 4.51 10.80 -14.98
CA GLY A 57 4.13 11.77 -16.00
C GLY A 57 2.62 11.94 -16.20
N LYS A 58 1.78 11.15 -15.54
CA LYS A 58 0.32 11.39 -15.51
C LYS A 58 0.02 12.67 -14.74
N ASN A 59 -1.20 13.20 -14.92
CA ASN A 59 -1.58 14.45 -14.30
C ASN A 59 -2.11 14.25 -12.88
N TYR A 60 -1.81 15.19 -12.00
CA TYR A 60 -2.56 15.41 -10.76
C TYR A 60 -2.95 16.87 -10.60
N THR A 61 -4.02 17.12 -9.87
CA THR A 61 -4.50 18.46 -9.56
C THR A 61 -4.29 18.71 -8.07
N GLU A 62 -3.71 19.84 -7.73
CA GLU A 62 -3.55 20.35 -6.38
C GLU A 62 -3.67 21.87 -6.43
N ASP A 63 -4.48 22.45 -5.55
CA ASP A 63 -4.73 23.89 -5.50
C ASP A 63 -5.13 24.48 -6.86
N LYS A 64 -6.02 23.74 -7.58
CA LYS A 64 -6.50 24.06 -8.93
C LYS A 64 -5.41 24.08 -10.02
N GLN A 65 -4.18 23.69 -9.70
CA GLN A 65 -3.09 23.58 -10.67
C GLN A 65 -2.89 22.14 -11.12
N LYS A 66 -2.71 21.95 -12.43
CA LYS A 66 -2.34 20.65 -13.01
C LYS A 66 -0.82 20.51 -13.01
N LYS A 67 -0.33 19.43 -12.40
CA LYS A 67 1.09 19.06 -12.33
C LYS A 67 1.29 17.64 -12.84
N LYS A 68 2.53 17.26 -13.14
CA LYS A 68 2.89 15.90 -13.53
C LYS A 68 3.37 15.11 -12.31
N ILE A 69 2.94 13.86 -12.20
CA ILE A 69 3.42 12.95 -11.15
C ILE A 69 4.89 12.63 -11.41
N ALA A 70 5.73 12.97 -10.47
CA ALA A 70 7.13 12.60 -10.42
C ALA A 70 7.35 11.37 -9.51
N ILE A 71 8.56 10.82 -9.47
CA ILE A 71 8.83 9.60 -8.69
C ILE A 71 8.75 9.85 -7.17
N ASP A 72 9.02 11.05 -6.72
CA ASP A 72 8.90 11.49 -5.32
C ASP A 72 7.44 11.73 -4.87
N ASP A 73 6.51 11.85 -5.81
CA ASP A 73 5.06 11.84 -5.56
C ASP A 73 4.51 10.43 -5.31
N ILE A 74 5.34 9.38 -5.47
CA ILE A 74 4.98 7.98 -5.26
C ILE A 74 5.77 7.43 -4.08
N MET A 75 5.07 6.92 -3.07
CA MET A 75 5.65 6.29 -1.89
C MET A 75 5.42 4.78 -1.93
N MET A 76 6.44 4.02 -1.56
CA MET A 76 6.36 2.56 -1.50
C MET A 76 6.70 2.10 -0.10
N VAL A 77 5.77 1.40 0.51
CA VAL A 77 5.86 0.96 1.90
C VAL A 77 5.85 -0.56 1.97
N ALA A 78 6.74 -1.12 2.77
CA ALA A 78 6.76 -2.55 3.05
C ALA A 78 7.01 -2.82 4.55
N PRO A 79 6.56 -3.97 5.09
CA PRO A 79 6.74 -4.30 6.49
C PRO A 79 8.18 -4.70 6.84
N PHE A 80 8.98 -5.13 5.84
CA PHE A 80 10.31 -5.71 6.05
C PHE A 80 11.39 -5.00 5.25
N ASN A 81 12.55 -4.79 5.86
CA ASN A 81 13.71 -4.20 5.19
C ASN A 81 14.18 -5.00 3.97
N MET A 82 14.00 -6.32 3.97
CA MET A 82 14.33 -7.14 2.79
C MET A 82 13.50 -6.71 1.57
N GLN A 83 12.19 -6.47 1.74
CA GLN A 83 11.36 -5.97 0.65
C GLN A 83 11.69 -4.53 0.28
N VAL A 84 12.00 -3.68 1.25
CA VAL A 84 12.44 -2.30 0.99
C VAL A 84 13.69 -2.31 0.09
N ASN A 85 14.68 -3.13 0.42
CA ASN A 85 15.91 -3.24 -0.37
C ASN A 85 15.65 -3.84 -1.76
N ASN A 86 14.74 -4.81 -1.84
CA ASN A 86 14.31 -5.40 -3.10
C ASN A 86 13.62 -4.37 -4.02
N LEU A 87 12.69 -3.59 -3.48
CA LEU A 87 12.03 -2.50 -4.21
C LEU A 87 13.06 -1.48 -4.73
N LYS A 88 14.01 -1.05 -3.89
CA LYS A 88 15.10 -0.14 -4.30
C LYS A 88 15.92 -0.71 -5.46
N LYS A 89 16.28 -2.00 -5.38
CA LYS A 89 17.05 -2.69 -6.43
C LYS A 89 16.26 -2.79 -7.75
N ILE A 90 14.98 -3.17 -7.67
CA ILE A 90 14.14 -3.40 -8.86
C ILE A 90 13.75 -2.08 -9.52
N LEU A 91 13.37 -1.06 -8.75
CA LEU A 91 13.03 0.25 -9.30
C LEU A 91 14.25 0.99 -9.84
N ASN A 92 15.39 0.87 -9.16
CA ASN A 92 16.65 1.53 -9.53
C ASN A 92 16.48 3.04 -9.81
N LYS A 93 15.75 3.73 -8.93
CA LYS A 93 15.50 5.18 -8.97
C LYS A 93 15.96 5.79 -7.63
N LYS A 94 16.96 6.69 -7.67
CA LYS A 94 17.53 7.28 -6.45
C LYS A 94 16.53 8.13 -5.66
N GLU A 95 15.67 8.86 -6.34
CA GLU A 95 14.67 9.74 -5.77
C GLU A 95 13.42 8.99 -5.28
N ALA A 96 13.33 7.67 -5.54
CA ALA A 96 12.16 6.88 -5.14
C ALA A 96 12.02 6.80 -3.61
N ARG A 97 10.85 7.15 -3.11
CA ARG A 97 10.51 7.13 -1.68
C ARG A 97 10.12 5.72 -1.26
N ILE A 98 11.09 4.92 -0.84
CA ILE A 98 10.91 3.51 -0.47
C ILE A 98 11.39 3.30 0.97
N GLY A 99 10.53 2.68 1.80
CA GLY A 99 10.87 2.43 3.20
C GLY A 99 9.83 1.62 3.95
N THR A 100 10.10 1.42 5.24
CA THR A 100 9.10 0.88 6.17
C THR A 100 8.12 1.97 6.60
N ILE A 101 6.99 1.56 7.18
CA ILE A 101 5.95 2.48 7.66
C ILE A 101 6.52 3.53 8.61
N ASP A 102 7.40 3.10 9.51
CA ASP A 102 7.97 3.96 10.56
C ASP A 102 8.87 5.07 9.95
N LYS A 103 9.53 4.80 8.80
CA LYS A 103 10.34 5.78 8.09
C LYS A 103 9.55 6.97 7.55
N PHE A 104 8.27 6.76 7.25
CA PHE A 104 7.42 7.78 6.62
C PHE A 104 6.44 8.43 7.59
N GLN A 105 6.69 8.35 8.89
CA GLN A 105 5.85 9.01 9.88
C GLN A 105 5.83 10.53 9.63
N GLY A 106 4.62 11.10 9.54
CA GLY A 106 4.42 12.52 9.26
C GLY A 106 4.59 12.95 7.78
N GLN A 107 4.96 12.03 6.88
CA GLN A 107 5.11 12.34 5.46
C GLN A 107 3.89 11.87 4.67
N GLU A 108 3.56 12.56 3.58
CA GLU A 108 2.47 12.22 2.67
C GLU A 108 2.96 12.13 1.22
N SER A 109 2.18 11.46 0.37
CA SER A 109 2.47 11.29 -1.05
C SER A 109 1.17 11.20 -1.86
N LYS A 110 1.18 11.55 -3.13
CA LYS A 110 -0.01 11.49 -3.99
C LYS A 110 -0.51 10.05 -4.13
N VAL A 111 0.42 9.13 -4.37
CA VAL A 111 0.15 7.69 -4.50
C VAL A 111 1.02 6.91 -3.53
N VAL A 112 0.42 5.94 -2.83
CA VAL A 112 1.13 5.05 -1.91
C VAL A 112 0.89 3.60 -2.31
N PHE A 113 1.96 2.87 -2.58
CA PHE A 113 1.93 1.42 -2.73
C PHE A 113 2.34 0.76 -1.42
N ILE A 114 1.56 -0.22 -0.98
CA ILE A 114 1.81 -1.02 0.22
C ILE A 114 2.00 -2.46 -0.22
N SER A 115 3.22 -2.99 -0.07
CA SER A 115 3.57 -4.37 -0.38
C SER A 115 3.45 -5.21 0.89
N MET A 116 2.57 -6.21 0.90
CA MET A 116 2.39 -7.11 2.06
C MET A 116 3.39 -8.27 2.07
N THR A 117 4.06 -8.54 0.97
CA THR A 117 5.18 -9.46 0.81
C THR A 117 4.94 -10.95 1.03
N SER A 118 4.32 -11.34 2.14
CA SER A 118 4.18 -12.76 2.50
C SER A 118 3.13 -13.48 1.68
N SER A 119 3.40 -14.76 1.35
CA SER A 119 2.46 -15.66 0.70
C SER A 119 1.89 -16.73 1.64
N ASP A 120 2.54 -16.93 2.77
CA ASP A 120 2.18 -17.97 3.73
C ASP A 120 1.76 -17.34 5.08
N PRO A 121 0.48 -17.46 5.46
CA PRO A 121 -0.02 -16.91 6.70
C PRO A 121 0.46 -17.68 7.95
N GLU A 122 0.89 -18.94 7.79
CA GLU A 122 1.34 -19.78 8.91
C GLU A 122 2.81 -19.53 9.24
N ASN A 123 3.62 -19.20 8.22
CA ASN A 123 5.06 -18.93 8.36
C ASN A 123 5.38 -17.44 8.24
N LEU A 124 4.56 -16.58 8.86
CA LEU A 124 4.84 -15.15 8.91
C LEU A 124 6.13 -14.88 9.70
N PRO A 125 7.03 -14.06 9.17
CA PRO A 125 8.36 -13.81 9.79
C PRO A 125 8.26 -13.03 11.12
N ARG A 126 7.10 -12.55 11.47
CA ARG A 126 6.76 -11.94 12.76
C ARG A 126 5.36 -12.35 13.18
N HIS A 127 5.01 -12.11 14.44
CA HIS A 127 3.66 -12.40 14.95
C HIS A 127 2.57 -11.77 14.07
N LYS A 128 1.43 -12.45 13.97
CA LYS A 128 0.24 -12.00 13.22
C LYS A 128 -0.18 -10.59 13.62
N GLU A 129 -0.03 -10.22 14.91
CA GLU A 129 -0.30 -8.87 15.40
C GLU A 129 0.56 -7.79 14.74
N PHE A 130 1.81 -8.09 14.41
CA PHE A 130 2.66 -7.14 13.70
C PHE A 130 2.21 -6.98 12.25
N PHE A 131 1.94 -8.11 11.58
CA PHE A 131 1.64 -8.15 10.15
C PHE A 131 0.27 -7.55 9.83
N PHE A 132 -0.76 -7.93 10.58
CA PHE A 132 -2.13 -7.45 10.41
C PHE A 132 -2.46 -6.24 11.31
N SER A 133 -1.48 -5.56 11.86
CA SER A 133 -1.69 -4.40 12.72
C SER A 133 -2.54 -3.33 12.04
N ARG A 134 -3.76 -3.12 12.57
CA ARG A 134 -4.66 -2.05 12.11
C ARG A 134 -3.98 -0.68 12.14
N ASN A 135 -3.24 -0.39 13.20
CA ASN A 135 -2.57 0.89 13.35
C ASN A 135 -1.52 1.10 12.27
N ARG A 136 -0.71 0.09 11.95
CA ARG A 136 0.31 0.16 10.90
C ARG A 136 -0.32 0.32 9.51
N LEU A 137 -1.35 -0.46 9.21
CA LEU A 137 -2.07 -0.33 7.93
C LEU A 137 -2.74 1.04 7.80
N ASN A 138 -3.39 1.52 8.86
CA ASN A 138 -3.99 2.86 8.86
C ASN A 138 -2.95 3.96 8.67
N VAL A 139 -1.78 3.85 9.33
CA VAL A 139 -0.68 4.80 9.12
C VAL A 139 -0.19 4.75 7.68
N ALA A 140 0.01 3.57 7.10
CA ALA A 140 0.45 3.45 5.71
C ALA A 140 -0.57 4.04 4.72
N ILE A 141 -1.85 3.69 4.88
CA ILE A 141 -2.94 4.19 4.04
C ILE A 141 -3.10 5.70 4.17
N SER A 142 -3.02 6.24 5.39
CA SER A 142 -3.15 7.68 5.64
C SER A 142 -2.00 8.52 5.10
N ARG A 143 -0.93 7.91 4.60
CA ARG A 143 0.13 8.63 3.86
C ARG A 143 -0.30 9.00 2.45
N ALA A 144 -1.35 8.37 1.91
CA ALA A 144 -1.86 8.67 0.58
C ALA A 144 -2.76 9.91 0.58
N GLN A 145 -2.41 10.90 -0.23
CA GLN A 145 -3.25 12.08 -0.45
C GLN A 145 -4.40 11.80 -1.42
N CYS A 146 -4.20 10.92 -2.39
CA CYS A 146 -5.19 10.57 -3.41
C CYS A 146 -5.45 9.06 -3.47
N VAL A 147 -4.42 8.25 -3.65
CA VAL A 147 -4.56 6.82 -3.94
C VAL A 147 -3.64 5.98 -3.07
N ALA A 148 -4.21 5.00 -2.37
CA ALA A 148 -3.48 3.93 -1.70
C ALA A 148 -3.74 2.59 -2.39
N VAL A 149 -2.69 1.84 -2.72
CA VAL A 149 -2.77 0.54 -3.37
C VAL A 149 -2.10 -0.51 -2.50
N ILE A 150 -2.85 -1.51 -2.07
CA ILE A 150 -2.36 -2.60 -1.22
C ILE A 150 -2.21 -3.86 -2.07
N LEU A 151 -0.97 -4.32 -2.25
CA LEU A 151 -0.66 -5.59 -2.89
C LEU A 151 -0.56 -6.66 -1.81
N PHE A 152 -1.24 -7.77 -1.99
CA PHE A 152 -1.24 -8.86 -1.01
C PHE A 152 -1.53 -10.21 -1.67
N ASN A 153 -1.01 -11.28 -1.08
CA ASN A 153 -1.39 -12.64 -1.48
C ASN A 153 -2.75 -13.00 -0.83
N PRO A 154 -3.75 -13.47 -1.60
CA PRO A 154 -5.06 -13.86 -1.07
C PRO A 154 -5.01 -14.92 0.03
N LYS A 155 -3.99 -15.79 0.05
CA LYS A 155 -3.80 -16.81 1.10
C LYS A 155 -3.67 -16.18 2.50
N LEU A 156 -3.21 -14.93 2.60
CA LEU A 156 -3.13 -14.23 3.89
C LEU A 156 -4.49 -14.08 4.58
N LEU A 157 -5.59 -14.14 3.83
CA LEU A 157 -6.96 -14.09 4.38
C LEU A 157 -7.39 -15.41 5.02
N LEU A 158 -6.65 -16.49 4.75
CA LEU A 158 -6.90 -17.84 5.26
C LEU A 158 -6.05 -18.16 6.49
N ALA A 159 -5.42 -17.14 7.11
CA ALA A 159 -4.57 -17.32 8.28
C ALA A 159 -5.33 -18.03 9.40
N ASP A 160 -4.80 -19.17 9.86
CA ASP A 160 -5.31 -19.86 11.04
C ASP A 160 -5.01 -19.02 12.29
N CYS A 161 -6.01 -18.77 13.11
CA CYS A 161 -5.95 -17.89 14.26
C CYS A 161 -6.19 -18.67 15.54
N GLN A 162 -5.20 -18.75 16.40
CA GLN A 162 -5.28 -19.45 17.68
C GLN A 162 -5.76 -18.54 18.81
N LYS A 163 -5.69 -17.22 18.64
CA LYS A 163 -6.07 -16.22 19.64
C LYS A 163 -7.19 -15.31 19.15
N ILE A 164 -8.08 -14.90 20.05
CA ILE A 164 -9.18 -13.97 19.74
C ILE A 164 -8.67 -12.67 19.11
N ASN A 165 -7.53 -12.16 19.57
CA ASN A 165 -6.93 -10.95 19.00
C ASN A 165 -6.48 -11.15 17.55
N GLU A 166 -5.92 -12.30 17.20
CA GLU A 166 -5.55 -12.66 15.82
C GLU A 166 -6.77 -12.69 14.92
N ILE A 167 -7.86 -13.36 15.36
CA ILE A 167 -9.14 -13.38 14.63
C ILE A 167 -9.65 -11.96 14.36
N ARG A 168 -9.59 -11.08 15.37
CA ARG A 168 -10.01 -9.67 15.21
C ARG A 168 -9.16 -8.93 14.18
N LEU A 169 -7.85 -9.16 14.16
CA LEU A 169 -6.91 -8.51 13.23
C LEU A 169 -7.15 -8.97 11.79
N VAL A 170 -7.23 -10.29 11.56
CA VAL A 170 -7.52 -10.86 10.24
C VAL A 170 -8.90 -10.40 9.75
N ASN A 171 -9.93 -10.44 10.60
CA ASN A 171 -11.26 -9.94 10.25
C ASN A 171 -11.28 -8.44 9.91
N ASN A 172 -10.47 -7.62 10.60
CA ASN A 172 -10.34 -6.21 10.27
C ASN A 172 -9.68 -6.02 8.90
N PHE A 173 -8.67 -6.83 8.57
CA PHE A 173 -8.05 -6.82 7.25
C PHE A 173 -9.06 -7.27 6.18
N CYS A 174 -9.81 -8.35 6.39
CA CYS A 174 -10.89 -8.79 5.51
C CYS A 174 -11.97 -7.70 5.32
N LYS A 175 -12.36 -7.01 6.39
CA LYS A 175 -13.31 -5.89 6.30
C LYS A 175 -12.75 -4.75 5.47
N LEU A 176 -11.48 -4.41 5.65
CA LEU A 176 -10.81 -3.37 4.88
C LEU A 176 -10.88 -3.69 3.38
N LEU A 177 -10.66 -4.97 3.00
CA LEU A 177 -10.73 -5.42 1.61
C LEU A 177 -12.15 -5.41 1.01
N LYS A 178 -13.19 -5.51 1.84
CA LYS A 178 -14.60 -5.46 1.42
C LYS A 178 -15.10 -4.04 1.16
N TYR A 179 -14.43 -3.03 1.69
CA TYR A 179 -14.73 -1.63 1.38
C TYR A 179 -14.21 -1.30 -0.04
N LYS A 180 -14.97 -1.75 -1.04
CA LYS A 180 -14.91 -1.10 -2.36
C LYS A 180 -15.62 0.24 -2.19
N ILE A 181 -14.87 1.29 -2.09
CA ILE A 181 -15.38 2.65 -2.21
C ILE A 181 -15.45 3.00 -3.69
#